data_f49a486a79a3393fc556f4f7df4b1719
#
_entry.id   f49a486a79a3393fc556f4f7df4b1719
#
_cell.length_a   1.000
_cell.length_b   1.000
_cell.length_c   1.000
_cell.angle_alpha   90.00
_cell.angle_beta   90.00
_cell.angle_gamma   90.00
#
_symmetry.space_group_name_H-M   'P 1'
#
loop_
_entity.id
_entity.type
_entity.pdbx_description
1 polymer ?
#
loop_
_entity_poly.entity_id
_entity_poly.type
_entity_poly.pdbx_seq_one_letter_code
_entity_poly.pdbx_strand_id
1 'polypeptide(L)'
;MIQGQILGIIGGTGSGKSSLIQLILGLYPVNKGRIDLYLDGLSPLNLEQWRSWIAYVPQKVELFKGTIRSNLTLGFNQEVTDQELWQALEIAQAKDFVSDKEGLLDALVEAGGRNFSGGQKQRLSIARAVLRQAPFLILDDATSALDTITESKILKAIRENLPNMSLILISQRTSTLQMADQILLLEKGELLAVGKHDDLMKSSQVYREINASQHEKED
;
A
#
# COMPACT_ATOMS: atom_id res chain seq x y z
N MET A 1 -11.57 -4.26 11.00
CA MET A 1 -10.35 -4.92 10.50
C MET A 1 -9.57 -5.44 11.70
N ILE A 2 -9.18 -6.69 11.68
CA ILE A 2 -8.42 -7.34 12.75
C ILE A 2 -6.92 -7.27 12.36
N GLN A 3 -6.04 -7.24 13.36
CA GLN A 3 -4.59 -7.21 13.16
C GLN A 3 -4.12 -8.32 12.22
N GLY A 4 -3.21 -8.01 11.31
CA GLY A 4 -2.67 -8.94 10.32
C GLY A 4 -3.60 -9.28 9.15
N GLN A 5 -4.80 -8.69 9.09
CA GLN A 5 -5.71 -8.89 7.96
C GLN A 5 -5.40 -7.97 6.77
N ILE A 6 -5.76 -8.45 5.59
CA ILE A 6 -5.70 -7.70 4.34
C ILE A 6 -7.12 -7.27 3.94
N LEU A 7 -7.34 -5.96 3.87
CA LEU A 7 -8.57 -5.35 3.38
C LEU A 7 -8.33 -4.83 1.97
N GLY A 8 -9.05 -5.38 1.00
CA GLY A 8 -9.07 -4.88 -0.37
C GLY A 8 -10.12 -3.78 -0.55
N ILE A 9 -9.82 -2.77 -1.36
CA ILE A 9 -10.79 -1.74 -1.77
C ILE A 9 -10.75 -1.63 -3.29
N ILE A 10 -11.90 -1.82 -3.93
CA ILE A 10 -12.05 -1.75 -5.39
C ILE A 10 -13.26 -0.89 -5.76
N GLY A 11 -13.23 -0.37 -6.97
CA GLY A 11 -14.30 0.41 -7.58
C GLY A 11 -13.78 1.22 -8.75
N GLY A 12 -14.66 1.69 -9.61
CA GLY A 12 -14.31 2.49 -10.78
C GLY A 12 -13.68 3.85 -10.42
N THR A 13 -13.25 4.59 -11.44
CA THR A 13 -12.80 5.98 -11.27
C THR A 13 -13.95 6.83 -10.71
N GLY A 14 -13.66 7.64 -9.69
CA GLY A 14 -14.67 8.46 -9.01
C GLY A 14 -15.56 7.71 -8.01
N SER A 15 -15.28 6.44 -7.70
CA SER A 15 -16.08 5.67 -6.72
C SER A 15 -15.87 6.09 -5.26
N GLY A 16 -14.93 7.00 -4.96
CA GLY A 16 -14.70 7.50 -3.62
C GLY A 16 -13.53 6.87 -2.87
N LYS A 17 -12.75 5.94 -3.47
CA LYS A 17 -11.61 5.27 -2.83
C LYS A 17 -10.60 6.25 -2.24
N SER A 18 -10.14 7.22 -3.03
CA SER A 18 -9.16 8.22 -2.58
C SER A 18 -9.72 9.10 -1.46
N SER A 19 -11.00 9.47 -1.51
CA SER A 19 -11.66 10.22 -0.43
C SER A 19 -11.72 9.40 0.86
N LEU A 20 -12.06 8.11 0.78
CA LEU A 20 -12.06 7.21 1.93
C LEU A 20 -10.66 7.13 2.56
N ILE A 21 -9.62 6.98 1.74
CA ILE A 21 -8.23 6.93 2.25
C ILE A 21 -7.83 8.24 2.91
N GLN A 22 -8.18 9.39 2.33
CA GLN A 22 -7.88 10.69 2.93
C GLN A 22 -8.58 10.88 4.28
N LEU A 23 -9.80 10.34 4.44
CA LEU A 23 -10.49 10.31 5.74
C LEU A 23 -9.78 9.36 6.72
N ILE A 24 -9.39 8.17 6.28
CA ILE A 24 -8.63 7.21 7.11
C ILE A 24 -7.28 7.79 7.54
N LEU A 25 -6.60 8.55 6.68
CA LEU A 25 -5.36 9.23 7.01
C LEU A 25 -5.56 10.47 7.91
N GLY A 26 -6.81 10.83 8.21
CA GLY A 26 -7.14 12.02 9.00
C GLY A 26 -6.72 13.33 8.30
N LEU A 27 -6.65 13.35 6.97
CA LEU A 27 -6.33 14.55 6.18
C LEU A 27 -7.54 15.47 6.04
N TYR A 28 -8.73 14.92 6.14
CA TYR A 28 -10.00 15.65 6.14
C TYR A 28 -10.85 15.25 7.34
N PRO A 29 -11.62 16.19 7.91
CA PRO A 29 -12.57 15.87 8.98
C PRO A 29 -13.75 15.08 8.42
N VAL A 30 -14.30 14.19 9.24
CA VAL A 30 -15.53 13.46 8.95
C VAL A 30 -16.73 14.38 9.23
N ASN A 31 -17.56 14.66 8.22
CA ASN A 31 -18.72 15.55 8.36
C ASN A 31 -19.91 14.87 9.07
N LYS A 32 -20.11 13.57 8.84
CA LYS A 32 -21.15 12.75 9.48
C LYS A 32 -20.59 11.36 9.76
N GLY A 33 -20.99 10.77 10.90
CA GLY A 33 -20.45 9.51 11.38
C GLY A 33 -19.11 9.70 12.08
N ARG A 34 -18.34 8.61 12.20
CA ARG A 34 -17.01 8.63 12.83
C ARG A 34 -16.15 7.52 12.27
N ILE A 35 -14.83 7.70 12.36
CA ILE A 35 -13.82 6.68 12.10
C ILE A 35 -13.00 6.58 13.39
N ASP A 36 -12.92 5.40 13.97
CA ASP A 36 -12.16 5.17 15.19
C ASP A 36 -11.11 4.09 14.94
N LEU A 37 -9.89 4.31 15.42
CA LEU A 37 -8.85 3.29 15.55
C LEU A 37 -8.67 2.95 17.02
N TYR A 38 -8.64 1.67 17.32
CA TYR A 38 -8.46 1.16 18.68
C TYR A 38 -7.20 0.32 18.76
N LEU A 39 -6.47 0.49 19.84
CA LEU A 39 -5.46 -0.45 20.30
C LEU A 39 -6.10 -1.25 21.45
N ASP A 40 -6.16 -2.57 21.30
CA ASP A 40 -6.67 -3.49 22.34
C ASP A 40 -8.07 -3.15 22.88
N GLY A 41 -8.87 -2.43 22.07
CA GLY A 41 -10.28 -2.13 22.38
C GLY A 41 -10.51 -1.12 23.50
N LEU A 42 -9.48 -0.43 23.99
CA LEU A 42 -9.60 0.40 25.18
C LEU A 42 -10.12 1.81 24.90
N SER A 43 -9.47 2.54 23.99
CA SER A 43 -9.86 3.92 23.67
C SER A 43 -9.47 4.27 22.24
N PRO A 44 -10.24 5.12 21.54
CA PRO A 44 -9.85 5.57 20.22
C PRO A 44 -8.57 6.40 20.32
N LEU A 45 -7.66 6.19 19.37
CA LEU A 45 -6.41 6.94 19.27
C LEU A 45 -6.70 8.40 18.93
N ASN A 46 -5.89 9.31 19.48
CA ASN A 46 -5.88 10.70 19.00
C ASN A 46 -5.22 10.78 17.60
N LEU A 47 -5.35 11.93 16.92
CA LEU A 47 -4.92 12.08 15.53
C LEU A 47 -3.40 11.90 15.35
N GLU A 48 -2.58 12.27 16.31
CA GLU A 48 -1.13 12.14 16.27
C GLU A 48 -0.72 10.67 16.38
N GLN A 49 -1.27 9.96 17.37
CA GLN A 49 -1.11 8.51 17.53
C GLN A 49 -1.60 7.77 16.28
N TRP A 50 -2.80 8.14 15.78
CA TRP A 50 -3.38 7.60 14.56
C TRP A 50 -2.39 7.66 13.38
N ARG A 51 -1.82 8.84 13.10
CA ARG A 51 -0.87 9.03 11.99
C ARG A 51 0.44 8.27 12.17
N SER A 52 0.90 8.10 13.41
CA SER A 52 2.12 7.32 13.69
C SER A 52 1.93 5.83 13.43
N TRP A 53 0.69 5.35 13.42
CA TRP A 53 0.32 3.94 13.24
C TRP A 53 0.06 3.55 11.80
N ILE A 54 0.07 4.52 10.88
CA ILE A 54 -0.20 4.27 9.46
C ILE A 54 1.06 4.57 8.65
N ALA A 55 1.51 3.58 7.88
CA ALA A 55 2.41 3.78 6.77
C ALA A 55 1.58 3.87 5.48
N TYR A 56 1.86 4.85 4.63
CA TYR A 56 1.09 5.10 3.43
C TYR A 56 1.98 5.20 2.20
N VAL A 57 1.63 4.45 1.17
CA VAL A 57 2.24 4.54 -0.16
C VAL A 57 1.19 5.05 -1.15
N PRO A 58 1.34 6.28 -1.64
CA PRO A 58 0.39 6.87 -2.58
C PRO A 58 0.55 6.29 -3.98
N GLN A 59 -0.49 6.42 -4.80
CA GLN A 59 -0.47 6.05 -6.22
C GLN A 59 0.67 6.73 -6.97
N LYS A 60 0.85 8.04 -6.77
CA LYS A 60 1.95 8.81 -7.36
C LYS A 60 3.10 8.95 -6.39
N VAL A 61 4.14 8.16 -6.63
CA VAL A 61 5.35 8.13 -5.80
C VAL A 61 6.32 9.22 -6.22
N GLU A 62 6.85 9.94 -5.23
CA GLU A 62 7.95 10.88 -5.40
C GLU A 62 9.16 10.47 -4.55
N LEU A 63 10.33 10.53 -5.18
CA LEU A 63 11.61 10.41 -4.50
C LEU A 63 12.27 11.79 -4.42
N PHE A 64 12.94 12.04 -3.30
CA PHE A 64 13.62 13.31 -3.06
C PHE A 64 15.08 13.23 -3.51
N LYS A 65 15.61 14.36 -3.95
CA LYS A 65 17.04 14.49 -4.27
C LYS A 65 17.88 14.14 -3.05
N GLY A 66 18.86 13.24 -3.22
CA GLY A 66 19.72 12.75 -2.15
C GLY A 66 20.28 11.38 -2.46
N THR A 67 20.21 10.45 -1.54
CA THR A 67 20.61 9.06 -1.72
C THR A 67 19.41 8.11 -1.53
N ILE A 68 19.57 6.83 -1.90
CA ILE A 68 18.57 5.80 -1.59
C ILE A 68 18.37 5.75 -0.08
N ARG A 69 19.44 5.70 0.72
CA ARG A 69 19.40 5.74 2.19
C ARG A 69 18.54 6.90 2.70
N SER A 70 18.83 8.14 2.29
CA SER A 70 18.09 9.32 2.75
C SER A 70 16.62 9.29 2.35
N ASN A 71 16.27 8.65 1.24
CA ASN A 71 14.89 8.44 0.83
C ASN A 71 14.18 7.37 1.67
N LEU A 72 14.85 6.29 2.03
CA LEU A 72 14.28 5.22 2.85
C LEU A 72 14.06 5.71 4.29
N THR A 73 15.00 6.48 4.85
CA THR A 73 14.95 6.98 6.23
C THR A 73 14.20 8.29 6.40
N LEU A 74 13.52 8.76 5.35
CA LEU A 74 12.78 10.01 5.40
C LEU A 74 11.68 9.97 6.50
N GLY A 75 11.75 10.91 7.45
CA GLY A 75 10.81 11.02 8.57
C GLY A 75 11.11 10.08 9.73
N PHE A 76 12.29 9.45 9.77
CA PHE A 76 12.77 8.73 10.94
C PHE A 76 13.52 9.69 11.87
N ASN A 77 13.24 9.62 13.18
CA ASN A 77 13.92 10.37 14.21
C ASN A 77 15.05 9.59 14.90
N GLN A 78 15.16 8.31 14.59
CA GLN A 78 16.16 7.37 15.13
C GLN A 78 17.05 6.86 14.00
N GLU A 79 18.24 6.44 14.39
CA GLU A 79 19.18 5.81 13.46
C GLU A 79 18.64 4.46 12.99
N VAL A 80 18.72 4.22 11.67
CA VAL A 80 18.30 2.97 11.04
C VAL A 80 19.55 2.28 10.51
N THR A 81 19.72 1.03 10.86
CA THR A 81 20.88 0.23 10.46
C THR A 81 20.82 -0.18 8.99
N ASP A 82 21.97 -0.43 8.38
CA ASP A 82 22.04 -0.95 7.01
C ASP A 82 21.30 -2.28 6.86
N GLN A 83 21.33 -3.13 7.88
CA GLN A 83 20.62 -4.41 7.87
C GLN A 83 19.10 -4.21 7.74
N GLU A 84 18.53 -3.27 8.47
CA GLU A 84 17.09 -2.94 8.37
C GLU A 84 16.74 -2.37 7.01
N LEU A 85 17.60 -1.51 6.45
CA LEU A 85 17.42 -0.96 5.11
C LEU A 85 17.42 -2.06 4.04
N TRP A 86 18.39 -2.98 4.08
CA TRP A 86 18.46 -4.09 3.15
C TRP A 86 17.29 -5.07 3.30
N GLN A 87 16.84 -5.33 4.52
CA GLN A 87 15.66 -6.14 4.77
C GLN A 87 14.39 -5.51 4.18
N ALA A 88 14.19 -4.21 4.36
CA ALA A 88 13.06 -3.51 3.79
C ALA A 88 13.10 -3.51 2.24
N LEU A 89 14.28 -3.35 1.65
CA LEU A 89 14.49 -3.45 0.20
C LEU A 89 14.19 -4.87 -0.32
N GLU A 90 14.56 -5.91 0.43
CA GLU A 90 14.27 -7.30 0.07
C GLU A 90 12.77 -7.58 0.07
N ILE A 91 12.05 -7.17 1.13
CA ILE A 91 10.59 -7.28 1.20
C ILE A 91 9.92 -6.56 0.02
N ALA A 92 10.40 -5.37 -0.33
CA ALA A 92 9.88 -4.58 -1.45
C ALA A 92 10.40 -5.04 -2.83
N GLN A 93 11.13 -6.16 -2.92
CA GLN A 93 11.74 -6.68 -4.16
C GLN A 93 12.64 -5.64 -4.84
N ALA A 94 13.31 -4.78 -4.07
CA ALA A 94 14.14 -3.69 -4.55
C ALA A 94 15.65 -3.97 -4.39
N LYS A 95 16.02 -5.02 -3.64
CA LYS A 95 17.41 -5.35 -3.29
C LYS A 95 18.30 -5.49 -4.53
N ASP A 96 17.86 -6.24 -5.53
CA ASP A 96 18.69 -6.56 -6.70
C ASP A 96 19.12 -5.28 -7.43
N PHE A 97 18.15 -4.45 -7.86
CA PHE A 97 18.51 -3.24 -8.60
C PHE A 97 19.23 -2.18 -7.77
N VAL A 98 19.09 -2.20 -6.42
CA VAL A 98 19.89 -1.32 -5.55
C VAL A 98 21.30 -1.84 -5.41
N SER A 99 21.50 -3.17 -5.33
CA SER A 99 22.83 -3.81 -5.28
C SER A 99 23.63 -3.59 -6.55
N ASP A 100 22.97 -3.42 -7.69
CA ASP A 100 23.62 -3.15 -8.99
C ASP A 100 24.04 -1.67 -9.17
N LYS A 101 23.65 -0.78 -8.23
CA LYS A 101 24.02 0.63 -8.34
C LYS A 101 25.37 0.92 -7.70
N GLU A 102 26.17 1.73 -8.38
CA GLU A 102 27.35 2.32 -7.77
C GLU A 102 26.97 3.15 -6.55
N GLY A 103 27.60 2.88 -5.40
CA GLY A 103 27.25 3.48 -4.10
C GLY A 103 26.16 2.76 -3.32
N LEU A 104 25.51 1.69 -3.86
CA LEU A 104 24.54 0.86 -3.15
C LEU A 104 23.43 1.71 -2.49
N LEU A 105 23.34 1.67 -1.15
CA LEU A 105 22.40 2.51 -0.38
C LEU A 105 22.68 4.01 -0.52
N ASP A 106 23.91 4.39 -0.80
CA ASP A 106 24.32 5.78 -0.95
C ASP A 106 24.34 6.24 -2.42
N ALA A 107 23.84 5.39 -3.33
CA ALA A 107 23.61 5.75 -4.73
C ALA A 107 22.67 6.95 -4.85
N LEU A 108 23.02 7.87 -5.77
CA LEU A 108 22.32 9.13 -5.93
C LEU A 108 20.90 8.96 -6.46
N VAL A 109 19.99 9.72 -5.90
CA VAL A 109 18.62 9.91 -6.35
C VAL A 109 18.45 11.34 -6.86
N GLU A 110 18.12 11.48 -8.13
CA GLU A 110 17.82 12.79 -8.72
C GLU A 110 16.46 13.31 -8.24
N ALA A 111 16.22 14.62 -8.37
CA ALA A 111 14.94 15.24 -8.03
C ALA A 111 13.77 14.53 -8.73
N GLY A 112 12.77 14.10 -7.95
CA GLY A 112 11.64 13.30 -8.44
C GLY A 112 12.01 11.88 -8.85
N GLY A 113 13.23 11.41 -8.54
CA GLY A 113 13.72 10.08 -8.89
C GLY A 113 13.80 9.84 -10.41
N ARG A 114 14.20 10.85 -11.19
CA ARG A 114 14.24 10.75 -12.66
C ARG A 114 15.15 9.65 -13.20
N ASN A 115 16.16 9.28 -12.42
CA ASN A 115 17.09 8.19 -12.72
C ASN A 115 16.58 6.79 -12.29
N PHE A 116 15.28 6.67 -11.92
CA PHE A 116 14.62 5.41 -11.59
C PHE A 116 13.37 5.22 -12.45
N SER A 117 13.09 3.97 -12.85
CA SER A 117 11.83 3.62 -13.52
C SER A 117 10.63 3.77 -12.57
N GLY A 118 9.41 3.82 -13.11
CA GLY A 118 8.18 3.88 -12.31
C GLY A 118 8.07 2.74 -11.28
N GLY A 119 8.34 1.52 -11.70
CA GLY A 119 8.33 0.35 -10.82
C GLY A 119 9.45 0.37 -9.78
N GLN A 120 10.63 0.90 -10.09
CA GLN A 120 11.70 1.08 -9.11
C GLN A 120 11.31 2.11 -8.05
N LYS A 121 10.69 3.24 -8.45
CA LYS A 121 10.18 4.25 -7.51
C LYS A 121 9.12 3.66 -6.58
N GLN A 122 8.17 2.90 -7.12
CA GLN A 122 7.15 2.23 -6.31
C GLN A 122 7.78 1.28 -5.29
N ARG A 123 8.71 0.42 -5.71
CA ARG A 123 9.41 -0.51 -4.81
C ARG A 123 10.21 0.23 -3.71
N LEU A 124 10.90 1.31 -4.02
CA LEU A 124 11.60 2.12 -3.00
C LEU A 124 10.60 2.78 -2.02
N SER A 125 9.45 3.23 -2.50
CA SER A 125 8.41 3.79 -1.63
C SER A 125 7.78 2.72 -0.73
N ILE A 126 7.56 1.51 -1.24
CA ILE A 126 7.10 0.38 -0.44
C ILE A 126 8.15 0.02 0.62
N ALA A 127 9.45 -0.04 0.26
CA ALA A 127 10.54 -0.28 1.22
C ALA A 127 10.54 0.77 2.34
N ARG A 128 10.40 2.06 2.02
CA ARG A 128 10.26 3.15 3.01
C ARG A 128 9.08 2.91 3.95
N ALA A 129 7.93 2.49 3.42
CA ALA A 129 6.74 2.26 4.21
C ALA A 129 6.86 1.01 5.11
N VAL A 130 7.42 -0.07 4.59
CA VAL A 130 7.70 -1.31 5.32
C VAL A 130 8.69 -1.07 6.46
N LEU A 131 9.73 -0.27 6.22
CA LEU A 131 10.75 0.08 7.20
C LEU A 131 10.15 0.74 8.46
N ARG A 132 9.02 1.45 8.32
CA ARG A 132 8.33 2.08 9.46
C ARG A 132 7.71 1.08 10.42
N GLN A 133 7.49 -0.16 10.02
CA GLN A 133 6.86 -1.22 10.81
C GLN A 133 5.56 -0.77 11.51
N ALA A 134 4.83 0.13 10.88
CA ALA A 134 3.57 0.64 11.41
C ALA A 134 2.52 -0.49 11.47
N PRO A 135 1.60 -0.48 12.45
CA PRO A 135 0.52 -1.47 12.54
C PRO A 135 -0.35 -1.57 11.29
N PHE A 136 -0.50 -0.48 10.55
CA PHE A 136 -1.27 -0.41 9.31
C PHE A 136 -0.41 0.06 8.14
N LEU A 137 -0.46 -0.66 7.03
CA LEU A 137 0.13 -0.25 5.75
C LEU A 137 -0.98 -0.05 4.73
N ILE A 138 -1.05 1.14 4.14
CA ILE A 138 -1.98 1.46 3.06
C ILE A 138 -1.19 1.55 1.76
N LEU A 139 -1.57 0.73 0.78
CA LEU A 139 -1.06 0.77 -0.59
C LEU A 139 -2.16 1.28 -1.52
N ASP A 140 -2.08 2.54 -1.94
CA ASP A 140 -3.06 3.21 -2.80
C ASP A 140 -2.61 3.10 -4.26
N ASP A 141 -3.05 2.06 -4.95
CA ASP A 141 -2.65 1.74 -6.33
C ASP A 141 -1.11 1.70 -6.52
N ALA A 142 -0.41 1.44 -5.42
CA ALA A 142 1.04 1.60 -5.28
C ALA A 142 1.85 0.52 -5.99
N THR A 143 1.18 -0.45 -6.58
CA THR A 143 1.77 -1.56 -7.36
C THR A 143 1.42 -1.48 -8.84
N SER A 144 0.72 -0.43 -9.27
CA SER A 144 0.18 -0.29 -10.64
C SER A 144 1.25 -0.24 -11.75
N ALA A 145 2.48 0.19 -11.44
CA ALA A 145 3.61 0.18 -12.39
C ALA A 145 4.47 -1.09 -12.29
N LEU A 146 4.03 -2.09 -11.51
CA LEU A 146 4.69 -3.39 -11.37
C LEU A 146 4.00 -4.43 -12.24
N ASP A 147 4.79 -5.41 -12.69
CA ASP A 147 4.25 -6.65 -13.25
C ASP A 147 3.59 -7.49 -12.13
N THR A 148 2.67 -8.36 -12.52
CA THR A 148 1.86 -9.17 -11.61
C THR A 148 2.72 -10.11 -10.73
N ILE A 149 3.85 -10.60 -11.26
CA ILE A 149 4.75 -11.50 -10.53
C ILE A 149 5.46 -10.74 -9.41
N THR A 150 6.01 -9.57 -9.71
CA THR A 150 6.69 -8.71 -8.73
C THR A 150 5.71 -8.24 -7.66
N GLU A 151 4.50 -7.80 -8.05
CA GLU A 151 3.44 -7.43 -7.12
C GLU A 151 3.11 -8.56 -6.14
N SER A 152 2.85 -9.76 -6.65
CA SER A 152 2.55 -10.95 -5.84
C SER A 152 3.68 -11.28 -4.85
N LYS A 153 4.94 -11.19 -5.30
CA LYS A 153 6.11 -11.43 -4.43
C LYS A 153 6.18 -10.41 -3.29
N ILE A 154 5.93 -9.13 -3.56
CA ILE A 154 5.93 -8.07 -2.54
C ILE A 154 4.84 -8.34 -1.50
N LEU A 155 3.61 -8.57 -1.94
CA LEU A 155 2.49 -8.79 -1.02
C LEU A 155 2.69 -10.05 -0.17
N LYS A 156 3.22 -11.11 -0.76
CA LYS A 156 3.60 -12.33 -0.04
C LYS A 156 4.72 -12.06 0.97
N ALA A 157 5.78 -11.34 0.57
CA ALA A 157 6.89 -11.00 1.45
C ALA A 157 6.44 -10.13 2.64
N ILE A 158 5.55 -9.16 2.42
CA ILE A 158 4.96 -8.37 3.50
C ILE A 158 4.22 -9.28 4.49
N ARG A 159 3.36 -10.18 4.01
CA ARG A 159 2.59 -11.09 4.85
C ARG A 159 3.47 -12.03 5.67
N GLU A 160 4.55 -12.56 5.07
CA GLU A 160 5.46 -13.51 5.72
C GLU A 160 6.40 -12.83 6.74
N ASN A 161 6.91 -11.64 6.43
CA ASN A 161 7.89 -10.96 7.29
C ASN A 161 7.24 -10.02 8.32
N LEU A 162 6.00 -9.56 8.07
CA LEU A 162 5.28 -8.62 8.91
C LEU A 162 3.86 -9.12 9.25
N PRO A 163 3.73 -10.31 9.88
CA PRO A 163 2.42 -10.98 10.07
C PRO A 163 1.43 -10.18 10.92
N ASN A 164 1.92 -9.26 11.75
CA ASN A 164 1.10 -8.40 12.60
C ASN A 164 0.67 -7.10 11.92
N MET A 165 1.22 -6.79 10.74
CA MET A 165 0.87 -5.59 9.97
C MET A 165 -0.44 -5.82 9.23
N SER A 166 -1.42 -4.96 9.46
CA SER A 166 -2.67 -4.95 8.71
C SER A 166 -2.48 -4.18 7.41
N LEU A 167 -2.97 -4.73 6.29
CA LEU A 167 -2.77 -4.16 4.97
C LEU A 167 -4.09 -3.67 4.38
N ILE A 168 -4.14 -2.43 3.92
CA ILE A 168 -5.23 -1.88 3.11
C ILE A 168 -4.71 -1.74 1.68
N LEU A 169 -5.26 -2.57 0.79
CA LEU A 169 -4.92 -2.59 -0.62
C LEU A 169 -6.00 -1.88 -1.44
N ILE A 170 -5.66 -0.74 -2.02
CA ILE A 170 -6.49 -0.15 -3.06
C ILE A 170 -5.89 -0.59 -4.40
N SER A 171 -6.68 -1.29 -5.18
CA SER A 171 -6.27 -1.72 -6.50
C SER A 171 -7.45 -1.67 -7.47
N GLN A 172 -7.16 -1.38 -8.72
CA GLN A 172 -8.09 -1.57 -9.81
C GLN A 172 -8.06 -3.00 -10.34
N ARG A 173 -7.04 -3.80 -9.98
CA ARG A 173 -6.87 -5.19 -10.42
C ARG A 173 -7.52 -6.13 -9.42
N THR A 174 -8.47 -6.93 -9.89
CA THR A 174 -9.11 -7.98 -9.06
C THR A 174 -8.11 -9.08 -8.67
N SER A 175 -7.14 -9.39 -9.53
CA SER A 175 -6.06 -10.35 -9.26
C SER A 175 -5.24 -9.98 -8.02
N THR A 176 -4.92 -8.70 -7.83
CA THR A 176 -4.22 -8.19 -6.63
C THR A 176 -5.04 -8.44 -5.36
N LEU A 177 -6.37 -8.37 -5.46
CA LEU A 177 -7.28 -8.47 -4.32
C LEU A 177 -7.71 -9.89 -3.96
N GLN A 178 -7.36 -10.90 -4.76
CA GLN A 178 -7.70 -12.30 -4.48
C GLN A 178 -7.17 -12.78 -3.13
N MET A 179 -6.03 -12.23 -2.67
CA MET A 179 -5.44 -12.57 -1.38
C MET A 179 -6.06 -11.81 -0.19
N ALA A 180 -6.97 -10.87 -0.43
CA ALA A 180 -7.59 -10.09 0.63
C ALA A 180 -8.56 -10.94 1.44
N ASP A 181 -8.52 -10.76 2.77
CA ASP A 181 -9.45 -11.43 3.68
C ASP A 181 -10.86 -10.88 3.52
N GLN A 182 -10.98 -9.62 3.10
CA GLN A 182 -12.22 -8.94 2.80
C GLN A 182 -11.99 -7.87 1.72
N ILE A 183 -12.96 -7.71 0.81
CA ILE A 183 -12.93 -6.71 -0.25
C ILE A 183 -14.16 -5.81 -0.10
N LEU A 184 -13.94 -4.50 -0.11
CA LEU A 184 -14.99 -3.49 -0.19
C LEU A 184 -15.12 -3.05 -1.65
N LEU A 185 -16.30 -3.25 -2.22
CA LEU A 185 -16.65 -2.73 -3.54
C LEU A 185 -17.37 -1.37 -3.37
N LEU A 186 -16.74 -0.32 -3.87
CA LEU A 186 -17.28 1.04 -3.79
C LEU A 186 -17.80 1.52 -5.15
N GLU A 187 -18.95 2.16 -5.14
CA GLU A 187 -19.52 2.85 -6.30
C GLU A 187 -20.13 4.18 -5.87
N LYS A 188 -19.75 5.28 -6.52
CA LYS A 188 -20.32 6.64 -6.29
C LYS A 188 -20.35 7.09 -4.83
N GLY A 189 -19.34 6.69 -4.05
CA GLY A 189 -19.23 7.02 -2.63
C GLY A 189 -20.00 6.08 -1.69
N GLU A 190 -20.65 5.05 -2.22
CA GLU A 190 -21.42 4.08 -1.45
C GLU A 190 -20.73 2.71 -1.42
N LEU A 191 -20.92 1.97 -0.33
CA LEU A 191 -20.48 0.59 -0.19
C LEU A 191 -21.51 -0.32 -0.88
N LEU A 192 -21.16 -0.84 -2.05
CA LEU A 192 -22.05 -1.67 -2.85
C LEU A 192 -22.05 -3.14 -2.39
N ALA A 193 -20.89 -3.68 -2.06
CA ALA A 193 -20.74 -5.07 -1.62
C ALA A 193 -19.50 -5.25 -0.75
N VAL A 194 -19.54 -6.29 0.09
CA VAL A 194 -18.43 -6.73 0.95
C VAL A 194 -18.34 -8.25 0.89
N GLY A 195 -17.14 -8.79 0.76
CA GLY A 195 -16.91 -10.23 0.76
C GLY A 195 -15.50 -10.60 0.34
N LYS A 196 -15.19 -11.88 0.28
CA LYS A 196 -13.99 -12.39 -0.36
C LYS A 196 -14.15 -12.38 -1.89
N HIS A 197 -13.05 -12.51 -2.61
CA HIS A 197 -13.07 -12.56 -4.08
C HIS A 197 -14.13 -13.55 -4.61
N ASP A 198 -14.10 -14.80 -4.16
CA ASP A 198 -15.00 -15.86 -4.64
C ASP A 198 -16.48 -15.59 -4.31
N ASP A 199 -16.75 -14.95 -3.17
CA ASP A 199 -18.10 -14.58 -2.76
C ASP A 199 -18.64 -13.44 -3.63
N LEU A 200 -17.81 -12.44 -3.91
CA LEU A 200 -18.17 -11.31 -4.77
C LEU A 200 -18.31 -11.75 -6.23
N MET A 201 -17.52 -12.70 -6.71
CA MET A 201 -17.68 -13.30 -8.03
C MET A 201 -19.04 -14.03 -8.19
N LYS A 202 -19.59 -14.58 -7.11
CA LYS A 202 -20.91 -15.24 -7.11
C LYS A 202 -22.05 -14.24 -6.95
N SER A 203 -21.90 -13.26 -6.05
CA SER A 203 -23.00 -12.41 -5.57
C SER A 203 -23.10 -11.05 -6.24
N SER A 204 -22.00 -10.48 -6.78
CA SER A 204 -21.97 -9.11 -7.32
C SER A 204 -21.78 -9.11 -8.83
N GLN A 205 -22.77 -8.60 -9.55
CA GLN A 205 -22.66 -8.41 -11.01
C GLN A 205 -21.57 -7.37 -11.33
N VAL A 206 -21.54 -6.25 -10.63
CA VAL A 206 -20.56 -5.17 -10.85
C VAL A 206 -19.13 -5.68 -10.63
N TYR A 207 -18.90 -6.52 -9.60
CA TYR A 207 -17.58 -7.10 -9.38
C TYR A 207 -17.15 -8.02 -10.52
N ARG A 208 -18.07 -8.84 -11.06
CA ARG A 208 -17.80 -9.68 -12.24
C ARG A 208 -17.47 -8.85 -13.48
N GLU A 209 -18.20 -7.76 -13.71
CA GLU A 209 -17.96 -6.85 -14.84
C GLU A 209 -16.57 -6.20 -14.74
N ILE A 210 -16.17 -5.75 -13.54
CA ILE A 210 -14.82 -5.23 -13.30
C ILE A 210 -13.77 -6.32 -13.60
N ASN A 211 -13.98 -7.53 -13.11
CA ASN A 211 -13.06 -8.64 -13.34
C ASN A 211 -12.95 -9.00 -14.83
N ALA A 212 -14.05 -9.11 -15.55
CA ALA A 212 -14.08 -9.43 -16.96
C ALA A 212 -13.35 -8.37 -17.82
N SER A 213 -13.58 -7.09 -17.53
CA SER A 213 -12.94 -5.98 -18.26
C SER A 213 -11.41 -5.94 -18.15
N GLN A 214 -10.83 -6.69 -17.23
CA GLN A 214 -9.37 -6.79 -17.05
C GLN A 214 -8.77 -7.91 -17.88
N HIS A 215 -9.49 -9.01 -18.04
CA HIS A 215 -9.02 -10.13 -18.87
C HIS A 215 -9.07 -9.81 -20.38
N GLU A 216 -10.01 -8.97 -20.83
CA GLU A 216 -10.09 -8.52 -22.23
C GLU A 216 -8.94 -7.59 -22.65
N LYS A 217 -8.16 -7.06 -21.72
CA LYS A 217 -7.02 -6.15 -21.99
C LYS A 217 -5.67 -6.86 -21.98
N GLU A 218 -5.63 -8.12 -21.57
CA GLU A 218 -4.40 -8.93 -21.51
C GLU A 218 -4.22 -9.83 -22.78
N ASP A 219 -5.27 -9.97 -23.62
CA ASP A 219 -5.25 -10.58 -24.95
C ASP A 219 -5.03 -9.52 -26.05
#